data_986f82220c1d06af0ef96d2cbd2a0e9f
#
_entry.id   986f82220c1d06af0ef96d2cbd2a0e9f
#
_cell.length_a   1.000
_cell.length_b   1.000
_cell.length_c   1.000
_cell.angle_alpha   90.00
_cell.angle_beta   90.00
_cell.angle_gamma   90.00
#
_symmetry.space_group_name_H-M   'P 1'
#
loop_
_entity.id
_entity.type
_entity.pdbx_description
1 polymer ?
#
loop_
_entity_poly.entity_id
_entity_poly.type
_entity_poly.pdbx_seq_one_letter_code
_entity_poly.pdbx_strand_id
1 'polypeptide(L)'
;MHGEYKVPGGKLVVADLEVRDGRLANVRISGDFFLEPPEALEAINAGLNGMPADAGELELAVAVQSALPADAEMFGFSAEAVAVVLRRALT
;
A
#
# COMPACT_ATOMS: atom_id res chain seq x y z
N MET A 1 -4.31 13.11 -0.50
CA MET A 1 -4.79 12.33 0.64
C MET A 1 -3.63 11.66 1.32
N HIS A 2 -3.63 11.62 2.63
CA HIS A 2 -2.52 11.13 3.43
C HIS A 2 -3.04 10.28 4.58
N GLY A 3 -2.40 9.15 4.83
CA GLY A 3 -2.72 8.29 5.95
C GLY A 3 -1.47 7.70 6.56
N GLU A 4 -1.55 7.37 7.85
CA GLU A 4 -0.45 6.76 8.57
C GLU A 4 -0.97 5.60 9.41
N TYR A 5 -0.17 4.55 9.53
CA TYR A 5 -0.52 3.40 10.33
C TYR A 5 0.74 2.79 10.94
N LYS A 6 0.79 2.76 12.26
CA LYS A 6 1.85 2.06 12.99
C LYS A 6 1.44 0.61 13.17
N VAL A 7 2.13 -0.29 12.48
CA VAL A 7 1.82 -1.72 12.58
C VAL A 7 2.13 -2.20 14.01
N PRO A 8 1.18 -2.87 14.70
CA PRO A 8 1.45 -3.42 16.02
C PRO A 8 2.65 -4.38 15.97
N GLY A 9 3.67 -4.09 16.78
CA GLY A 9 4.91 -4.86 16.76
C GLY A 9 5.79 -4.65 15.54
N GLY A 10 5.41 -3.75 14.65
CA GLY A 10 6.12 -3.48 13.41
C GLY A 10 6.51 -2.04 13.24
N LYS A 11 6.48 -1.56 12.00
CA LYS A 11 6.97 -0.23 11.62
C LYS A 11 5.84 0.67 11.15
N LEU A 12 6.14 1.96 11.01
CA LEU A 12 5.20 2.94 10.48
C LEU A 12 5.06 2.76 8.96
N VAL A 13 3.82 2.76 8.49
CA VAL A 13 3.49 2.76 7.06
C VAL A 13 2.70 4.02 6.75
N VAL A 14 3.05 4.66 5.65
CA VAL A 14 2.45 5.93 5.20
C VAL A 14 1.92 5.76 3.79
N ALA A 15 0.75 6.32 3.52
CA ALA A 15 0.20 6.35 2.17
C ALA A 15 -0.13 7.79 1.78
N ASP A 16 0.31 8.18 0.59
CA ASP A 16 -0.07 9.43 -0.06
C ASP A 16 -0.67 9.08 -1.42
N LEU A 17 -1.79 9.67 -1.76
CA LEU A 17 -2.46 9.38 -3.03
C LEU A 17 -3.48 10.46 -3.39
N GLU A 18 -3.96 10.36 -4.61
CA GLU A 18 -5.08 11.16 -5.11
C GLU A 18 -6.17 10.23 -5.59
N VAL A 19 -7.39 10.74 -5.73
CA VAL A 19 -8.50 10.03 -6.36
C VAL A 19 -8.90 10.81 -7.60
N ARG A 20 -8.92 10.12 -8.75
CA ARG A 20 -9.34 10.70 -10.04
C ARG A 20 -10.34 9.76 -10.68
N ASP A 21 -11.50 10.30 -11.02
CA ASP A 21 -12.57 9.52 -11.66
C ASP A 21 -12.92 8.26 -10.86
N GLY A 22 -12.91 8.36 -9.53
CA GLY A 22 -13.25 7.26 -8.63
C GLY A 22 -12.15 6.21 -8.50
N ARG A 23 -10.93 6.48 -8.98
CA ARG A 23 -9.82 5.53 -8.95
C ARG A 23 -8.60 6.13 -8.27
N LEU A 24 -7.80 5.26 -7.65
CA LEU A 24 -6.55 5.67 -7.00
C LEU A 24 -5.56 6.14 -8.05
N ALA A 25 -4.89 7.25 -7.78
CA ALA A 25 -3.89 7.85 -8.66
C ALA A 25 -2.72 8.35 -7.83
N ASN A 26 -1.53 8.35 -8.43
CA ASN A 26 -0.29 8.83 -7.79
C ASN A 26 -0.07 8.23 -6.41
N VAL A 27 -0.32 6.93 -6.27
CA VAL A 27 -0.14 6.23 -5.01
C VAL A 27 1.34 6.14 -4.67
N ARG A 28 1.67 6.52 -3.43
CA ARG A 28 3.03 6.42 -2.91
C ARG A 28 2.97 5.86 -1.50
N ILE A 29 3.52 4.66 -1.33
CA ILE A 29 3.66 4.02 -0.02
C ILE A 29 5.08 4.30 0.47
N SER A 30 5.20 4.66 1.73
CA SER A 30 6.49 4.93 2.37
C SER A 30 6.42 4.57 3.84
N GLY A 31 7.53 4.74 4.56
CA GLY A 31 7.57 4.48 5.99
C GLY A 31 8.94 3.98 6.45
N ASP A 32 8.97 3.43 7.66
CA ASP A 32 10.20 2.95 8.30
C ASP A 32 10.45 1.47 8.08
N PHE A 33 9.64 0.83 7.27
CA PHE A 33 9.76 -0.60 6.95
C PHE A 33 10.88 -0.85 5.93
N PHE A 34 11.24 -2.13 5.78
CA PHE A 34 12.13 -2.57 4.70
C PHE A 34 11.40 -3.49 3.75
N LEU A 35 11.73 -3.38 2.47
CA LEU A 35 11.18 -4.22 1.41
C LEU A 35 12.31 -4.60 0.47
N GLU A 36 12.44 -5.92 0.23
CA GLU A 36 13.46 -6.49 -0.66
C GLU A 36 12.78 -7.24 -1.79
N PRO A 37 13.16 -7.06 -3.05
CA PRO A 37 14.12 -6.04 -3.51
C PRO A 37 13.51 -4.64 -3.48
N PRO A 38 14.31 -3.56 -3.50
CA PRO A 38 13.77 -2.19 -3.41
C PRO A 38 12.75 -1.86 -4.52
N GLU A 39 12.89 -2.41 -5.69
CA GLU A 39 12.00 -2.19 -6.82
C GLU A 39 10.57 -2.71 -6.54
N ALA A 40 10.41 -3.60 -5.57
CA ALA A 40 9.10 -4.12 -5.22
C ALA A 40 8.16 -3.02 -4.73
N LEU A 41 8.69 -1.93 -4.14
CA LEU A 41 7.86 -0.81 -3.71
C LEU A 41 7.19 -0.13 -4.89
N GLU A 42 7.92 0.07 -5.98
CA GLU A 42 7.34 0.65 -7.20
C GLU A 42 6.28 -0.27 -7.79
N ALA A 43 6.50 -1.59 -7.70
CA ALA A 43 5.52 -2.57 -8.18
C ALA A 43 4.23 -2.48 -7.36
N ILE A 44 4.32 -2.32 -6.04
CA ILE A 44 3.16 -2.12 -5.18
C ILE A 44 2.40 -0.86 -5.59
N ASN A 45 3.10 0.27 -5.73
CA ASN A 45 2.48 1.54 -6.11
C ASN A 45 1.78 1.41 -7.46
N ALA A 46 2.44 0.78 -8.43
CA ALA A 46 1.86 0.59 -9.75
C ALA A 46 0.62 -0.30 -9.71
N GLY A 47 0.66 -1.35 -8.89
CA GLY A 47 -0.48 -2.26 -8.76
C GLY A 47 -1.69 -1.63 -8.08
N LEU A 48 -1.47 -0.62 -7.25
CA LEU A 48 -2.54 0.09 -6.56
C LEU A 48 -3.14 1.21 -7.41
N ASN A 49 -2.35 1.84 -8.29
CA ASN A 49 -2.87 2.87 -9.18
C ASN A 49 -3.94 2.28 -10.09
N GLY A 50 -5.07 2.97 -10.19
CA GLY A 50 -6.20 2.54 -11.00
C GLY A 50 -7.19 1.66 -10.26
N MET A 51 -6.90 1.25 -9.02
CA MET A 51 -7.86 0.53 -8.20
C MET A 51 -9.05 1.44 -7.86
N PRO A 52 -10.26 0.88 -7.73
CA PRO A 52 -11.41 1.68 -7.30
C PRO A 52 -11.17 2.31 -5.93
N ALA A 53 -11.56 3.57 -5.76
CA ALA A 53 -11.40 4.27 -4.49
C ALA A 53 -12.27 3.68 -3.37
N ASP A 54 -13.30 2.91 -3.72
CA ASP A 54 -14.17 2.24 -2.77
C ASP A 54 -13.77 0.78 -2.50
N ALA A 55 -12.63 0.33 -3.04
CA ALA A 55 -12.14 -1.01 -2.78
C ALA A 55 -11.93 -1.23 -1.28
N GLY A 56 -12.35 -2.39 -0.78
CA GLY A 56 -12.18 -2.75 0.62
C GLY A 56 -10.76 -3.19 0.94
N GLU A 57 -10.48 -3.35 2.23
CA GLU A 57 -9.14 -3.76 2.68
C GLU A 57 -8.69 -5.07 2.05
N LEU A 58 -9.57 -6.04 1.94
CA LEU A 58 -9.22 -7.34 1.35
C LEU A 58 -8.80 -7.19 -0.11
N GLU A 59 -9.55 -6.43 -0.89
CA GLU A 59 -9.23 -6.20 -2.29
C GLU A 59 -7.89 -5.49 -2.45
N LEU A 60 -7.64 -4.49 -1.61
CA LEU A 60 -6.39 -3.75 -1.64
C LEU A 60 -5.21 -4.63 -1.22
N ALA A 61 -5.40 -5.45 -0.20
CA ALA A 61 -4.35 -6.39 0.25
C ALA A 61 -4.01 -7.40 -0.84
N VAL A 62 -5.02 -7.93 -1.53
CA VAL A 62 -4.81 -8.87 -2.64
C VAL A 62 -4.06 -8.17 -3.78
N ALA A 63 -4.39 -6.91 -4.07
CA ALA A 63 -3.69 -6.16 -5.11
C ALA A 63 -2.21 -5.98 -4.77
N VAL A 64 -1.90 -5.66 -3.51
CA VAL A 64 -0.51 -5.54 -3.05
C VAL A 64 0.21 -6.87 -3.20
N GLN A 65 -0.40 -7.94 -2.69
CA GLN A 65 0.20 -9.27 -2.75
C GLN A 65 0.46 -9.72 -4.17
N SER A 66 -0.49 -9.45 -5.08
CA SER A 66 -0.37 -9.82 -6.49
C SER A 66 0.69 -9.02 -7.23
N ALA A 67 0.98 -7.80 -6.78
CA ALA A 67 1.98 -6.93 -7.40
C ALA A 67 3.40 -7.30 -6.99
N LEU A 68 3.56 -7.97 -5.85
CA LEU A 68 4.89 -8.31 -5.32
C LEU A 68 5.56 -9.38 -6.16
N PRO A 69 6.89 -9.24 -6.42
CA PRO A 69 7.66 -10.35 -6.99
C PRO A 69 7.61 -11.57 -6.06
N ALA A 70 7.76 -12.76 -6.62
CA ALA A 70 7.67 -14.01 -5.86
C ALA A 70 8.72 -14.10 -4.75
N ASP A 71 9.88 -13.45 -4.95
CA ASP A 71 10.99 -13.46 -4.00
C ASP A 71 10.99 -12.25 -3.05
N ALA A 72 9.93 -11.45 -3.07
CA ALA A 72 9.87 -10.25 -2.23
C ALA A 72 9.75 -10.61 -0.75
N GLU A 73 10.46 -9.86 0.08
CA GLU A 73 10.40 -9.99 1.53
C GLU A 73 10.01 -8.66 2.16
N MET A 74 9.02 -8.69 3.04
CA MET A 74 8.48 -7.53 3.74
C MET A 74 8.87 -7.58 5.21
N PHE A 75 9.56 -6.54 5.68
CA PHE A 75 10.03 -6.45 7.06
C PHE A 75 9.37 -5.27 7.78
N GLY A 76 8.62 -5.57 8.81
CA GLY A 76 7.97 -4.54 9.64
C GLY A 76 6.61 -4.10 9.13
N PHE A 77 6.10 -4.68 8.04
CA PHE A 77 4.77 -4.40 7.52
C PHE A 77 4.27 -5.59 6.70
N SER A 78 3.04 -5.46 6.17
CA SER A 78 2.39 -6.53 5.42
C SER A 78 1.48 -5.92 4.35
N ALA A 79 0.97 -6.77 3.45
CA ALA A 79 -0.02 -6.33 2.47
C ALA A 79 -1.27 -5.79 3.18
N GLU A 80 -1.68 -6.41 4.28
CA GLU A 80 -2.83 -5.99 5.08
C GLU A 80 -2.59 -4.62 5.70
N ALA A 81 -1.36 -4.34 6.17
CA ALA A 81 -1.01 -3.03 6.71
C ALA A 81 -1.10 -1.94 5.65
N VAL A 82 -0.67 -2.23 4.43
CA VAL A 82 -0.80 -1.30 3.31
C VAL A 82 -2.27 -1.01 3.02
N ALA A 83 -3.11 -2.04 3.04
CA ALA A 83 -4.55 -1.87 2.83
C ALA A 83 -5.18 -0.99 3.91
N VAL A 84 -4.80 -1.19 5.17
CA VAL A 84 -5.29 -0.38 6.29
C VAL A 84 -4.92 1.10 6.08
N VAL A 85 -3.65 1.37 5.77
CA VAL A 85 -3.20 2.76 5.63
C VAL A 85 -3.84 3.44 4.42
N LEU A 86 -4.09 2.71 3.34
CA LEU A 86 -4.81 3.25 2.18
C LEU A 86 -6.23 3.65 2.57
N ARG A 87 -6.95 2.80 3.30
CA ARG A 87 -8.31 3.13 3.76
C ARG A 87 -8.30 4.34 4.70
N ARG A 88 -7.28 4.47 5.54
CA ARG A 88 -7.13 5.66 6.39
C ARG A 88 -6.93 6.93 5.58
N ALA A 89 -6.12 6.86 4.53
CA ALA A 89 -5.89 8.00 3.65
C ALA A 89 -7.16 8.42 2.91
N LEU A 90 -8.03 7.47 2.60
CA LEU A 90 -9.26 7.68 1.83
C LEU A 90 -10.45 8.15 2.68
N THR A 91 -10.34 8.10 3.98
CA THR A 91 -11.40 8.61 4.90
C THR A 91 -11.01 9.97 5.49
#